data_e67edffe0642a9fd9a7ed9d0d38eadde
#
_entry.id   e67edffe0642a9fd9a7ed9d0d38eadde
#
_cell.length_a   1.000
_cell.length_b   1.000
_cell.length_c   1.000
_cell.angle_alpha   90.00
_cell.angle_beta   90.00
_cell.angle_gamma   90.00
#
_symmetry.space_group_name_H-M   'P 1'
#
loop_
_entity.id
_entity.type
_entity.pdbx_description
1 polymer ?
#
loop_
_entity_poly.entity_id
_entity_poly.type
_entity_poly.pdbx_seq_one_letter_code
_entity_poly.pdbx_strand_id
1 'polypeptide(L)'
;AGDITKKDINTVLPFGNTLSIIKITGSELLEVLEASTFCTPEAIGGFPQVSGIEFTVDTTKAYDADAEYPGTTYFAPKSINRVTIQSVGGKDFDPAATYTIATNDFMASGGDTYYRFVNATANYDLGIPMDEVVMDYITTVLNGTVAADKYGEPAGRIHVPVY
;
A
#
# COMPACT_ATOMS: atom_id res chain seq x y z
N ALA A 1 12.44 20.85 12.51
CA ALA A 1 13.53 20.32 11.70
C ALA A 1 14.62 19.80 12.64
N GLY A 2 15.24 18.69 12.31
CA GLY A 2 16.28 18.05 13.11
C GLY A 2 16.91 16.87 12.38
N ASP A 3 17.90 16.24 12.99
CA ASP A 3 18.56 15.08 12.44
C ASP A 3 17.63 13.86 12.50
N ILE A 4 17.61 13.06 11.42
CA ILE A 4 16.95 11.77 11.38
C ILE A 4 18.01 10.70 11.68
N THR A 5 17.78 9.93 12.72
CA THR A 5 18.69 8.86 13.12
C THR A 5 18.20 7.51 12.60
N LYS A 6 19.09 6.51 12.56
CA LYS A 6 18.71 5.11 12.30
C LYS A 6 17.61 4.63 13.27
N LYS A 7 17.66 5.06 14.52
CA LYS A 7 16.65 4.71 15.53
C LYS A 7 15.26 5.25 15.16
N ASP A 8 15.17 6.45 14.57
CA ASP A 8 13.90 7.03 14.16
C ASP A 8 13.30 6.19 13.02
N ILE A 9 14.12 5.76 12.06
CA ILE A 9 13.68 4.89 10.96
C ILE A 9 13.21 3.53 11.50
N ASN A 10 13.98 2.90 12.39
CA ASN A 10 13.60 1.63 13.02
C ASN A 10 12.33 1.76 13.90
N THR A 11 12.05 2.93 14.45
CA THR A 11 10.81 3.18 15.20
C THR A 11 9.59 3.21 14.26
N VAL A 12 9.75 3.73 13.05
CA VAL A 12 8.68 3.77 12.03
C VAL A 12 8.52 2.42 11.34
N LEU A 13 9.60 1.67 11.14
CA LEU A 13 9.65 0.37 10.47
C LEU A 13 10.16 -0.72 11.45
N PRO A 14 9.36 -1.12 12.46
CA PRO A 14 9.86 -1.95 13.56
C PRO A 14 9.90 -3.45 13.27
N PHE A 15 9.26 -3.92 12.17
CA PHE A 15 8.96 -5.35 12.00
C PHE A 15 10.06 -6.17 11.32
N GLY A 16 11.12 -5.54 10.81
CA GLY A 16 12.21 -6.25 10.13
C GLY A 16 11.80 -6.88 8.78
N ASN A 17 10.71 -6.41 8.18
CA ASN A 17 10.26 -6.88 6.88
C ASN A 17 11.27 -6.54 5.79
N THR A 18 11.28 -7.35 4.73
CA THR A 18 12.14 -7.17 3.55
C THR A 18 11.38 -6.60 2.36
N LEU A 19 12.10 -6.02 1.41
CA LEU A 19 11.53 -5.51 0.16
C LEU A 19 11.17 -6.66 -0.76
N SER A 20 9.93 -6.68 -1.22
CA SER A 20 9.42 -7.63 -2.22
C SER A 20 8.89 -6.91 -3.46
N ILE A 21 9.06 -7.54 -4.62
CA ILE A 21 8.50 -7.11 -5.90
C ILE A 21 7.54 -8.18 -6.38
N ILE A 22 6.28 -7.78 -6.61
CA ILE A 22 5.23 -8.68 -7.09
C ILE A 22 4.63 -8.21 -8.40
N LYS A 23 4.04 -9.14 -9.16
CA LYS A 23 3.24 -8.82 -10.36
C LYS A 23 1.83 -9.32 -10.17
N ILE A 24 0.87 -8.40 -10.24
CA ILE A 24 -0.56 -8.66 -10.06
C ILE A 24 -1.38 -8.00 -11.17
N THR A 25 -2.59 -8.49 -11.37
CA THR A 25 -3.55 -7.83 -12.27
C THR A 25 -4.14 -6.57 -11.63
N GLY A 26 -4.65 -5.66 -12.46
CA GLY A 26 -5.36 -4.48 -11.98
C GLY A 26 -6.60 -4.83 -11.16
N SER A 27 -7.33 -5.88 -11.55
CA SER A 27 -8.48 -6.36 -10.79
C SER A 27 -8.10 -6.81 -9.37
N GLU A 28 -6.97 -7.52 -9.22
CA GLU A 28 -6.46 -7.92 -7.90
C GLU A 28 -5.98 -6.73 -7.08
N LEU A 29 -5.31 -5.75 -7.71
CA LEU A 29 -4.93 -4.51 -7.06
C LEU A 29 -6.16 -3.76 -6.54
N LEU A 30 -7.21 -3.66 -7.33
CA LEU A 30 -8.46 -3.00 -6.96
C LEU A 30 -9.14 -3.71 -5.78
N GLU A 31 -9.18 -5.05 -5.80
CA GLU A 31 -9.71 -5.84 -4.68
C GLU A 31 -8.90 -5.62 -3.39
N VAL A 32 -7.58 -5.59 -3.49
CA VAL A 32 -6.71 -5.31 -2.33
C VAL A 32 -6.99 -3.93 -1.75
N LEU A 33 -7.12 -2.89 -2.58
CA LEU A 33 -7.41 -1.55 -2.09
C LEU A 33 -8.82 -1.43 -1.50
N GLU A 34 -9.82 -2.13 -2.07
CA GLU A 34 -11.15 -2.22 -1.47
C GLU A 34 -11.09 -2.88 -0.08
N ALA A 35 -10.40 -4.03 0.03
CA ALA A 35 -10.26 -4.76 1.28
C ALA A 35 -9.46 -3.97 2.32
N SER A 36 -8.35 -3.32 1.95
CA SER A 36 -7.48 -2.62 2.90
C SER A 36 -8.04 -1.27 3.39
N THR A 37 -9.12 -0.80 2.78
CA THR A 37 -9.83 0.41 3.20
C THR A 37 -11.22 0.12 3.80
N PHE A 38 -11.50 -1.13 4.16
CA PHE A 38 -12.83 -1.61 4.57
C PHE A 38 -13.46 -0.80 5.71
N CYS A 39 -12.68 -0.31 6.66
CA CYS A 39 -13.17 0.45 7.81
C CYS A 39 -12.95 1.97 7.68
N THR A 40 -12.39 2.46 6.56
CA THR A 40 -12.21 3.90 6.35
C THR A 40 -13.56 4.62 6.47
N PRO A 41 -13.69 5.72 7.27
CA PRO A 41 -12.60 6.60 7.76
C PRO A 41 -11.95 6.17 9.08
N GLU A 42 -12.36 5.08 9.70
CA GLU A 42 -11.70 4.58 10.89
C GLU A 42 -10.26 4.14 10.60
N ALA A 43 -9.37 4.37 11.57
CA ALA A 43 -7.94 4.06 11.41
C ALA A 43 -7.70 2.54 11.51
N ILE A 44 -6.83 2.03 10.64
CA ILE A 44 -6.34 0.65 10.68
C ILE A 44 -4.84 0.64 10.37
N GLY A 45 -4.08 -0.22 11.06
CA GLY A 45 -2.63 -0.36 10.84
C GLY A 45 -2.26 -0.80 9.42
N GLY A 46 -3.11 -1.58 8.78
CA GLY A 46 -2.95 -2.04 7.39
C GLY A 46 -3.41 -1.05 6.31
N PHE A 47 -3.75 0.21 6.65
CA PHE A 47 -4.18 1.19 5.64
C PHE A 47 -3.08 1.41 4.58
N PRO A 48 -3.41 1.36 3.26
CA PRO A 48 -2.42 1.44 2.19
C PRO A 48 -1.85 2.85 2.07
N GLN A 49 -0.55 2.98 2.33
CA GLN A 49 0.22 4.17 1.99
C GLN A 49 0.91 3.92 0.65
N VAL A 50 0.50 4.65 -0.39
CA VAL A 50 0.90 4.34 -1.77
C VAL A 50 1.79 5.40 -2.39
N SER A 51 2.62 4.96 -3.35
CA SER A 51 3.31 5.81 -4.30
C SER A 51 3.07 5.26 -5.71
N GLY A 52 2.87 6.16 -6.69
CA GLY A 52 2.55 5.77 -8.06
C GLY A 52 1.15 5.23 -8.27
N ILE A 53 0.28 5.27 -7.28
CA ILE A 53 -1.15 4.93 -7.39
C ILE A 53 -1.93 6.15 -6.89
N GLU A 54 -2.99 6.49 -7.62
CA GLU A 54 -3.95 7.51 -7.21
C GLU A 54 -5.34 6.88 -7.13
N PHE A 55 -5.99 6.99 -5.96
CA PHE A 55 -7.30 6.38 -5.77
C PHE A 55 -8.17 7.16 -4.78
N THR A 56 -9.49 6.95 -4.90
CA THR A 56 -10.52 7.53 -4.03
C THR A 56 -11.21 6.43 -3.25
N VAL A 57 -11.55 6.69 -2.00
CA VAL A 57 -12.41 5.85 -1.14
C VAL A 57 -13.72 6.58 -0.86
N ASP A 58 -14.82 6.09 -1.39
CA ASP A 58 -16.17 6.61 -1.12
C ASP A 58 -16.67 6.06 0.21
N THR A 59 -16.57 6.87 1.26
CA THR A 59 -16.98 6.49 2.63
C THR A 59 -18.50 6.58 2.85
N THR A 60 -19.27 7.07 1.88
CA THR A 60 -20.75 7.05 1.95
C THR A 60 -21.31 5.66 1.73
N LYS A 61 -20.51 4.74 1.17
CA LYS A 61 -20.86 3.36 0.93
C LYS A 61 -20.28 2.43 1.99
N ALA A 62 -21.07 1.46 2.39
CA ALA A 62 -20.59 0.41 3.29
C ALA A 62 -19.67 -0.58 2.55
N TYR A 63 -18.71 -1.15 3.28
CA TYR A 63 -17.95 -2.29 2.78
C TYR A 63 -18.88 -3.50 2.63
N ASP A 64 -18.89 -4.10 1.42
CA ASP A 64 -19.71 -5.27 1.11
C ASP A 64 -18.86 -6.52 1.31
N ALA A 65 -18.87 -7.07 2.53
CA ALA A 65 -18.05 -8.22 2.91
C ALA A 65 -18.63 -9.53 2.35
N ASP A 66 -17.73 -10.38 1.84
CA ASP A 66 -18.02 -11.76 1.41
C ASP A 66 -17.41 -12.76 2.41
N ALA A 67 -16.82 -13.84 1.91
CA ALA A 67 -16.15 -14.86 2.72
C ALA A 67 -14.89 -14.33 3.40
N GLU A 68 -14.61 -14.86 4.58
CA GLU A 68 -13.36 -14.60 5.28
C GLU A 68 -12.16 -15.12 4.46
N TYR A 69 -11.10 -14.33 4.39
CA TYR A 69 -9.86 -14.78 3.78
C TYR A 69 -9.24 -15.91 4.61
N PRO A 70 -8.80 -17.01 3.96
CA PRO A 70 -8.28 -18.18 4.67
C PRO A 70 -7.16 -17.85 5.65
N GLY A 71 -7.32 -18.25 6.91
CA GLY A 71 -6.32 -18.04 7.96
C GLY A 71 -6.18 -16.60 8.47
N THR A 72 -7.14 -15.73 8.16
CA THR A 72 -7.18 -14.35 8.64
C THR A 72 -8.50 -14.07 9.35
N THR A 73 -8.64 -12.86 9.91
CA THR A 73 -9.91 -12.32 10.46
C THR A 73 -10.51 -11.26 9.53
N TYR A 74 -9.99 -11.15 8.32
CA TYR A 74 -10.44 -10.19 7.32
C TYR A 74 -11.30 -10.85 6.26
N PHE A 75 -12.13 -10.07 5.60
CA PHE A 75 -13.11 -10.53 4.63
C PHE A 75 -12.79 -10.02 3.24
N ALA A 76 -12.98 -10.87 2.23
CA ALA A 76 -12.94 -10.46 0.84
C ALA A 76 -14.08 -9.48 0.54
N PRO A 77 -13.92 -8.53 -0.38
CA PRO A 77 -15.05 -7.76 -0.88
C PRO A 77 -15.90 -8.64 -1.79
N LYS A 78 -17.21 -8.63 -1.58
CA LYS A 78 -18.19 -9.25 -2.49
C LYS A 78 -18.37 -8.39 -3.75
N SER A 79 -18.28 -7.09 -3.60
CA SER A 79 -18.33 -6.13 -4.70
C SER A 79 -17.33 -5.01 -4.46
N ILE A 80 -16.80 -4.46 -5.56
CA ILE A 80 -15.98 -3.25 -5.53
C ILE A 80 -16.91 -2.07 -5.68
N ASN A 81 -17.12 -1.33 -4.62
CA ASN A 81 -18.07 -0.21 -4.63
C ASN A 81 -17.57 1.06 -3.96
N ARG A 82 -16.53 1.00 -3.16
CA ARG A 82 -15.95 2.12 -2.40
C ARG A 82 -14.70 2.69 -3.06
N VAL A 83 -13.84 1.82 -3.60
CA VAL A 83 -12.57 2.23 -4.19
C VAL A 83 -12.70 2.45 -5.70
N THR A 84 -12.16 3.59 -6.13
CA THR A 84 -11.92 3.88 -7.55
C THR A 84 -10.45 4.23 -7.72
N ILE A 85 -9.72 3.45 -8.52
CA ILE A 85 -8.33 3.78 -8.90
C ILE A 85 -8.39 4.68 -10.13
N GLN A 86 -7.81 5.88 -10.04
CA GLN A 86 -7.72 6.81 -11.15
C GLN A 86 -6.52 6.50 -12.03
N SER A 87 -5.34 6.32 -11.42
CA SER A 87 -4.12 6.10 -12.19
C SER A 87 -3.14 5.17 -11.47
N VAL A 88 -2.30 4.49 -12.26
CA VAL A 88 -1.14 3.73 -11.81
C VAL A 88 0.05 4.10 -12.69
N GLY A 89 1.16 4.52 -12.06
CA GLY A 89 2.36 4.96 -12.77
C GLY A 89 2.12 6.19 -13.66
N GLY A 90 1.15 7.05 -13.29
CA GLY A 90 0.79 8.25 -14.04
C GLY A 90 -0.01 7.98 -15.32
N LYS A 91 -0.56 6.77 -15.48
CA LYS A 91 -1.43 6.37 -16.60
C LYS A 91 -2.79 5.96 -16.05
N ASP A 92 -3.83 6.13 -16.85
CA ASP A 92 -5.17 5.69 -16.51
C ASP A 92 -5.16 4.21 -16.08
N PHE A 93 -5.94 3.91 -15.04
CA PHE A 93 -6.03 2.56 -14.52
C PHE A 93 -6.73 1.61 -15.51
N ASP A 94 -6.12 0.45 -15.72
CA ASP A 94 -6.69 -0.65 -16.50
C ASP A 94 -6.79 -1.92 -15.62
N PRO A 95 -8.00 -2.40 -15.31
CA PRO A 95 -8.16 -3.61 -14.49
C PRO A 95 -7.63 -4.88 -15.15
N ALA A 96 -7.47 -4.90 -16.48
CA ALA A 96 -6.94 -6.04 -17.23
C ALA A 96 -5.40 -6.01 -17.35
N ALA A 97 -4.76 -4.87 -17.07
CA ALA A 97 -3.31 -4.75 -17.13
C ALA A 97 -2.63 -5.51 -15.98
N THR A 98 -1.36 -5.84 -16.18
CA THR A 98 -0.49 -6.36 -15.11
C THR A 98 0.41 -5.25 -14.60
N TYR A 99 0.41 -5.05 -13.29
CA TYR A 99 1.22 -4.05 -12.60
C TYR A 99 2.35 -4.70 -11.80
N THR A 100 3.49 -4.04 -11.77
CA THR A 100 4.60 -4.40 -10.88
C THR A 100 4.53 -3.52 -9.64
N ILE A 101 4.39 -4.14 -8.49
CA ILE A 101 4.24 -3.48 -7.18
C ILE A 101 5.46 -3.78 -6.32
N ALA A 102 6.06 -2.75 -5.75
CA ALA A 102 7.02 -2.88 -4.67
C ALA A 102 6.27 -2.82 -3.33
N THR A 103 6.50 -3.78 -2.47
CA THR A 103 5.87 -3.89 -1.15
C THR A 103 6.80 -4.61 -0.18
N ASN A 104 6.35 -4.94 1.02
CA ASN A 104 7.13 -5.78 1.92
C ASN A 104 6.74 -7.27 1.80
N ASP A 105 7.60 -8.15 2.31
CA ASP A 105 7.43 -9.61 2.27
C ASP A 105 6.17 -10.08 2.99
N PHE A 106 5.79 -9.43 4.11
CA PHE A 106 4.57 -9.73 4.86
C PHE A 106 3.32 -9.49 4.01
N MET A 107 3.22 -8.32 3.37
CA MET A 107 2.09 -8.01 2.47
C MET A 107 2.13 -8.88 1.21
N ALA A 108 3.32 -9.09 0.63
CA ALA A 108 3.49 -9.95 -0.55
C ALA A 108 3.04 -11.39 -0.31
N SER A 109 3.11 -11.86 0.95
CA SER A 109 2.62 -13.16 1.40
C SER A 109 1.13 -13.16 1.79
N GLY A 110 0.42 -12.06 1.56
CA GLY A 110 -1.01 -11.94 1.83
C GLY A 110 -1.36 -11.56 3.26
N GLY A 111 -0.43 -10.95 4.00
CA GLY A 111 -0.67 -10.49 5.36
C GLY A 111 -1.73 -9.40 5.46
N ASP A 112 -2.41 -9.30 6.57
CA ASP A 112 -3.53 -8.42 6.83
C ASP A 112 -4.62 -8.55 5.74
N THR A 113 -5.08 -7.43 5.20
CA THR A 113 -6.10 -7.35 4.13
C THR A 113 -5.52 -7.55 2.73
N TYR A 114 -4.21 -7.82 2.60
CA TYR A 114 -3.51 -7.95 1.32
C TYR A 114 -3.52 -9.38 0.78
N TYR A 115 -4.49 -10.19 1.19
CA TYR A 115 -4.56 -11.62 0.87
C TYR A 115 -4.42 -11.91 -0.63
N ARG A 116 -5.00 -11.08 -1.51
CA ARG A 116 -4.91 -11.29 -2.96
C ARG A 116 -3.50 -11.20 -3.54
N PHE A 117 -2.54 -10.66 -2.81
CA PHE A 117 -1.14 -10.68 -3.25
C PHE A 117 -0.55 -12.09 -3.34
N VAL A 118 -1.17 -13.12 -2.69
CA VAL A 118 -0.76 -14.52 -2.88
C VAL A 118 -0.98 -15.01 -4.32
N ASN A 119 -1.84 -14.36 -5.10
CA ASN A 119 -2.10 -14.69 -6.50
C ASN A 119 -1.07 -14.09 -7.46
N ALA A 120 -0.10 -13.34 -6.97
CA ALA A 120 0.91 -12.70 -7.80
C ALA A 120 1.57 -13.71 -8.77
N THR A 121 1.63 -13.35 -10.04
CA THR A 121 2.26 -14.19 -11.07
C THR A 121 3.79 -14.23 -10.96
N ALA A 122 4.36 -13.29 -10.20
CA ALA A 122 5.76 -13.26 -9.78
C ALA A 122 5.84 -12.63 -8.40
N ASN A 123 6.65 -13.21 -7.52
CA ASN A 123 6.94 -12.69 -6.20
C ASN A 123 8.44 -12.88 -5.92
N TYR A 124 9.15 -11.79 -5.78
CA TYR A 124 10.59 -11.76 -5.52
C TYR A 124 10.84 -11.02 -4.20
N ASP A 125 11.13 -11.77 -3.14
CA ASP A 125 11.71 -11.19 -1.93
C ASP A 125 13.20 -10.92 -2.21
N LEU A 126 13.60 -9.66 -2.08
CA LEU A 126 14.98 -9.24 -2.33
C LEU A 126 15.89 -9.44 -1.12
N GLY A 127 15.35 -9.80 0.04
CA GLY A 127 16.08 -10.00 1.27
C GLY A 127 16.71 -8.70 1.83
N ILE A 128 16.30 -7.54 1.33
CA ILE A 128 16.81 -6.23 1.77
C ILE A 128 15.85 -5.68 2.83
N PRO A 129 16.30 -5.43 4.08
CA PRO A 129 15.45 -4.87 5.12
C PRO A 129 14.85 -3.51 4.72
N MET A 130 13.59 -3.30 5.04
CA MET A 130 12.85 -2.07 4.67
C MET A 130 13.47 -0.80 5.28
N ASP A 131 14.03 -0.88 6.46
CA ASP A 131 14.74 0.23 7.10
C ASP A 131 16.01 0.61 6.33
N GLU A 132 16.74 -0.37 5.79
CA GLU A 132 17.90 -0.13 4.92
C GLU A 132 17.48 0.51 3.59
N VAL A 133 16.37 0.05 2.98
CA VAL A 133 15.82 0.64 1.76
C VAL A 133 15.50 2.12 1.95
N VAL A 134 14.86 2.45 3.09
CA VAL A 134 14.51 3.85 3.41
C VAL A 134 15.76 4.68 3.70
N MET A 135 16.73 4.14 4.42
CA MET A 135 18.02 4.83 4.67
C MET A 135 18.75 5.12 3.36
N ASP A 136 18.83 4.13 2.47
CA ASP A 136 19.45 4.31 1.15
C ASP A 136 18.73 5.35 0.31
N TYR A 137 17.41 5.34 0.31
CA TYR A 137 16.62 6.35 -0.39
C TYR A 137 16.91 7.76 0.13
N ILE A 138 16.92 7.95 1.45
CA ILE A 138 17.23 9.25 2.07
C ILE A 138 18.65 9.69 1.73
N THR A 139 19.62 8.82 1.83
CA THR A 139 21.04 9.18 1.66
C THR A 139 21.42 9.37 0.19
N THR A 140 20.96 8.49 -0.70
CA THR A 140 21.39 8.46 -2.11
C THR A 140 20.46 9.24 -3.04
N VAL A 141 19.13 9.10 -2.87
CA VAL A 141 18.15 9.74 -3.75
C VAL A 141 17.80 11.15 -3.28
N LEU A 142 17.65 11.33 -1.96
CA LEU A 142 17.31 12.62 -1.36
C LEU A 142 18.54 13.44 -0.92
N ASN A 143 19.76 12.95 -1.19
CA ASN A 143 21.01 13.60 -0.79
C ASN A 143 21.05 13.95 0.72
N GLY A 144 20.54 13.05 1.56
CA GLY A 144 20.55 13.19 3.02
C GLY A 144 19.52 14.14 3.61
N THR A 145 18.55 14.64 2.82
CA THR A 145 17.57 15.60 3.32
C THR A 145 16.14 15.22 2.95
N VAL A 146 15.28 15.06 3.94
CA VAL A 146 13.83 14.92 3.77
C VAL A 146 13.23 16.33 3.86
N ALA A 147 13.01 16.95 2.72
CA ALA A 147 12.57 18.33 2.63
C ALA A 147 11.07 18.49 2.96
N ALA A 148 10.75 19.45 3.84
CA ALA A 148 9.38 19.66 4.31
C ALA A 148 8.43 20.17 3.20
N ASP A 149 8.93 20.90 2.23
CA ASP A 149 8.16 21.37 1.07
C ASP A 149 7.69 20.21 0.16
N LYS A 150 8.38 19.06 0.22
CA LYS A 150 8.05 17.86 -0.57
C LYS A 150 7.33 16.80 0.24
N TYR A 151 7.66 16.65 1.53
CA TYR A 151 7.19 15.54 2.37
C TYR A 151 6.44 15.99 3.63
N GLY A 152 6.28 17.30 3.85
CA GLY A 152 5.62 17.83 5.04
C GLY A 152 4.10 17.71 5.01
N GLU A 153 3.52 17.55 3.82
CA GLU A 153 2.08 17.42 3.63
C GLU A 153 1.76 16.18 2.78
N PRO A 154 0.55 15.59 2.93
CA PRO A 154 0.10 14.50 2.08
C PRO A 154 0.17 14.88 0.59
N ALA A 155 0.64 13.97 -0.25
CA ALA A 155 0.80 14.22 -1.69
C ALA A 155 -0.52 14.16 -2.49
N GLY A 156 -1.66 13.98 -1.82
CA GLY A 156 -2.99 13.95 -2.46
C GLY A 156 -3.28 12.72 -3.30
N ARG A 157 -2.50 11.65 -3.17
CA ARG A 157 -2.71 10.42 -3.96
C ARG A 157 -3.89 9.59 -3.49
N ILE A 158 -4.28 9.74 -2.24
CA ILE A 158 -5.38 9.02 -1.60
C ILE A 158 -6.45 10.04 -1.25
N HIS A 159 -7.60 9.94 -1.90
CA HIS A 159 -8.73 10.84 -1.69
C HIS A 159 -9.79 10.14 -0.84
N VAL A 160 -10.03 10.69 0.34
CA VAL A 160 -11.13 10.29 1.23
C VAL A 160 -12.04 11.50 1.41
N PRO A 161 -13.03 11.70 0.52
CA PRO A 161 -13.93 12.84 0.63
C PRO A 161 -14.66 12.83 1.97
N VAL A 162 -14.70 13.99 2.62
CA VAL A 162 -15.53 14.24 3.81
C VAL A 162 -16.84 14.84 3.31
N TYR A 163 -17.96 14.17 3.61
CA TYR A 163 -19.32 14.59 3.22
C TYR A 163 -20.07 15.20 4.41
#